data_ba5b219ad67c291fd0b4f9ef6d6320a7
#
_entry.id   ba5b219ad67c291fd0b4f9ef6d6320a7
#
_cell.length_a   1.000
_cell.length_b   1.000
_cell.length_c   1.000
_cell.angle_alpha   90.00
_cell.angle_beta   90.00
_cell.angle_gamma   90.00
#
_symmetry.space_group_name_H-M   'P 1'
#
loop_
_entity.id
_entity.type
_entity.pdbx_description
1 polymer ?
#
loop_
_entity_poly.entity_id
_entity_poly.type
_entity_poly.pdbx_seq_one_letter_code
_entity_poly.pdbx_strand_id
1 'polypeptide(L)'
;MYIVLRKYTKVRSVADAARRARSGIGQILRQSRGFRSYYVLDGGGGVGVAVMIFEDRDSANAANAKILEFVQASLLDLDLGDPEITAGDVLVNIEPDVSSGTKDS
;
A
#
# COMPACT_ATOMS: atom_id res chain seq x y z
N MET A 1 -4.69 14.64 -1.33
CA MET A 1 -4.53 13.19 -1.22
C MET A 1 -3.22 12.77 -1.88
N TYR A 2 -2.45 11.96 -1.21
CA TYR A 2 -1.13 11.56 -1.65
C TYR A 2 -1.05 10.03 -1.71
N ILE A 3 -0.56 9.47 -2.80
CA ILE A 3 -0.50 8.02 -2.97
C ILE A 3 0.95 7.56 -3.11
N VAL A 4 1.28 6.44 -2.45
CA VAL A 4 2.57 5.78 -2.57
C VAL A 4 2.33 4.39 -3.16
N LEU A 5 3.00 4.10 -4.27
CA LEU A 5 2.96 2.78 -4.90
C LEU A 5 4.31 2.11 -4.73
N ARG A 6 4.30 0.86 -4.28
CA ARG A 6 5.52 0.04 -4.21
C ARG A 6 5.29 -1.21 -5.01
N LYS A 7 6.08 -1.38 -6.08
CA LYS A 7 5.94 -2.53 -6.97
C LYS A 7 7.12 -3.46 -6.79
N TYR A 8 6.83 -4.70 -6.46
CA TYR A 8 7.82 -5.77 -6.34
C TYR A 8 7.59 -6.74 -7.49
N THR A 9 8.66 -7.18 -8.17
CA THR A 9 8.53 -7.99 -9.38
C THR A 9 9.02 -9.41 -9.25
N LYS A 10 9.57 -9.78 -8.10
CA LYS A 10 10.13 -11.12 -7.90
C LYS A 10 9.63 -11.74 -6.61
N VAL A 11 8.34 -11.65 -6.38
CA VAL A 11 7.74 -12.16 -5.15
C VAL A 11 7.40 -13.64 -5.35
N ARG A 12 7.88 -14.50 -4.48
CA ARG A 12 7.58 -15.93 -4.57
C ARG A 12 6.12 -16.22 -4.33
N SER A 13 5.53 -15.57 -3.35
CA SER A 13 4.13 -15.74 -3.04
C SER A 13 3.55 -14.39 -2.63
N VAL A 14 2.82 -13.76 -3.55
CA VAL A 14 2.18 -12.48 -3.27
C VAL A 14 1.14 -12.64 -2.18
N ALA A 15 0.42 -13.77 -2.17
CA ALA A 15 -0.58 -14.03 -1.15
C ALA A 15 0.04 -14.09 0.25
N ASP A 16 1.20 -14.73 0.39
CA ASP A 16 1.86 -14.86 1.67
C ASP A 16 2.42 -13.51 2.13
N ALA A 17 3.01 -12.75 1.20
CA ALA A 17 3.51 -11.42 1.51
C ALA A 17 2.37 -10.50 1.94
N ALA A 18 1.23 -10.59 1.25
CA ALA A 18 0.07 -9.78 1.57
C ALA A 18 -0.47 -10.11 2.97
N ARG A 19 -0.49 -11.38 3.32
CA ARG A 19 -0.98 -11.81 4.63
C ARG A 19 -0.11 -11.24 5.74
N ARG A 20 1.21 -11.29 5.58
CA ARG A 20 2.12 -10.73 6.56
C ARG A 20 2.04 -9.22 6.63
N ALA A 21 1.89 -8.57 5.48
CA ALA A 21 1.74 -7.12 5.43
C ALA A 21 0.47 -6.69 6.14
N ARG A 22 -0.60 -7.45 5.99
CA ARG A 22 -1.86 -7.12 6.63
C ARG A 22 -1.73 -7.02 8.15
N SER A 23 -1.01 -7.96 8.76
CA SER A 23 -0.89 -7.92 10.21
C SER A 23 0.15 -6.93 10.70
N GLY A 24 1.24 -6.71 9.96
CA GLY A 24 2.31 -5.82 10.39
C GLY A 24 2.14 -4.40 9.89
N ILE A 25 2.16 -4.22 8.57
CA ILE A 25 2.02 -2.89 7.97
C ILE A 25 0.65 -2.32 8.28
N GLY A 26 -0.37 -3.16 8.28
CA GLY A 26 -1.72 -2.73 8.60
C GLY A 26 -1.83 -2.08 9.98
N GLN A 27 -1.14 -2.63 10.97
CA GLN A 27 -1.14 -2.04 12.31
C GLN A 27 -0.44 -0.68 12.32
N ILE A 28 0.68 -0.57 11.62
CA ILE A 28 1.40 0.69 11.53
C ILE A 28 0.51 1.75 10.89
N LEU A 29 -0.16 1.39 9.80
CA LEU A 29 -0.99 2.33 9.07
C LEU A 29 -2.21 2.78 9.87
N ARG A 30 -2.84 1.87 10.60
CA ARG A 30 -4.01 2.23 11.41
C ARG A 30 -3.67 3.26 12.46
N GLN A 31 -2.42 3.28 12.92
CA GLN A 31 -1.98 4.23 13.91
C GLN A 31 -1.33 5.45 13.28
N SER A 32 -1.24 5.51 11.97
CA SER A 32 -0.57 6.61 11.29
C SER A 32 -1.54 7.74 11.01
N ARG A 33 -1.11 8.96 11.37
CA ARG A 33 -1.90 10.14 11.14
C ARG A 33 -2.04 10.38 9.65
N GLY A 34 -3.24 10.71 9.21
CA GLY A 34 -3.49 11.00 7.80
C GLY A 34 -3.61 9.78 6.90
N PHE A 35 -3.58 8.59 7.45
CA PHE A 35 -3.76 7.38 6.65
C PHE A 35 -5.22 7.27 6.19
N ARG A 36 -5.41 6.88 4.93
CA ARG A 36 -6.75 6.71 4.37
C ARG A 36 -7.05 5.29 3.92
N SER A 37 -6.19 4.70 3.09
CA SER A 37 -6.46 3.36 2.55
C SER A 37 -5.19 2.62 2.20
N TYR A 38 -5.26 1.31 2.20
CA TYR A 38 -4.12 0.44 1.88
C TYR A 38 -4.64 -0.74 1.08
N TYR A 39 -4.03 -0.99 -0.07
CA TYR A 39 -4.37 -2.12 -0.93
C TYR A 39 -3.10 -2.87 -1.30
N VAL A 40 -3.22 -4.18 -1.44
CA VAL A 40 -2.16 -5.01 -2.02
C VAL A 40 -2.77 -5.74 -3.19
N LEU A 41 -2.13 -5.62 -4.34
CA LEU A 41 -2.58 -6.24 -5.58
C LEU A 41 -1.66 -7.38 -5.95
N ASP A 42 -2.24 -8.46 -6.46
CA ASP A 42 -1.49 -9.54 -7.07
C ASP A 42 -1.55 -9.32 -8.58
N GLY A 43 -0.45 -8.92 -9.17
CA GLY A 43 -0.40 -8.65 -10.60
C GLY A 43 -0.09 -9.86 -11.45
N GLY A 44 0.11 -11.03 -10.82
CA GLY A 44 0.48 -12.24 -11.55
C GLY A 44 1.97 -12.29 -11.80
N GLY A 45 2.48 -13.49 -12.05
CA GLY A 45 3.89 -13.68 -12.41
C GLY A 45 4.88 -13.18 -11.36
N GLY A 46 4.51 -13.19 -10.09
CA GLY A 46 5.38 -12.71 -9.03
C GLY A 46 5.37 -11.21 -8.82
N VAL A 47 4.42 -10.50 -9.43
CA VAL A 47 4.30 -9.06 -9.29
C VAL A 47 3.31 -8.73 -8.18
N GLY A 48 3.76 -7.98 -7.18
CA GLY A 48 2.90 -7.49 -6.11
C GLY A 48 3.02 -5.98 -6.01
N VAL A 49 1.89 -5.30 -5.87
CA VAL A 49 1.87 -3.85 -5.75
C VAL A 49 1.15 -3.46 -4.48
N ALA A 50 1.81 -2.66 -3.65
CA ALA A 50 1.20 -2.08 -2.47
C ALA A 50 0.81 -0.63 -2.79
N VAL A 51 -0.45 -0.27 -2.49
CA VAL A 51 -0.98 1.06 -2.73
C VAL A 51 -1.36 1.65 -1.39
N MET A 52 -0.74 2.77 -1.02
CA MET A 52 -1.02 3.44 0.24
C MET A 52 -1.50 4.84 -0.03
N ILE A 53 -2.63 5.22 0.55
CA ILE A 53 -3.25 6.51 0.34
C ILE A 53 -3.27 7.29 1.63
N PHE A 54 -2.76 8.52 1.58
CA PHE A 54 -2.67 9.42 2.74
C PHE A 54 -3.29 10.77 2.40
N GLU A 55 -3.55 11.56 3.42
CA GLU A 55 -4.08 12.91 3.21
C GLU A 55 -3.05 13.82 2.60
N ASP A 56 -1.78 13.68 2.96
CA ASP A 56 -0.72 14.54 2.46
C ASP A 56 0.61 13.80 2.46
N ARG A 57 1.62 14.47 1.90
CA ARG A 57 2.95 13.89 1.77
C ARG A 57 3.62 13.66 3.12
N ASP A 58 3.44 14.58 4.05
CA ASP A 58 4.10 14.46 5.35
C ASP A 58 3.61 13.24 6.11
N SER A 59 2.31 12.96 6.04
CA SER A 59 1.74 11.75 6.64
C SER A 59 2.33 10.50 6.00
N ALA A 60 2.46 10.51 4.68
CA ALA A 60 3.03 9.39 3.95
C ALA A 60 4.49 9.15 4.34
N ASN A 61 5.27 10.23 4.44
CA ASN A 61 6.68 10.10 4.80
C ASN A 61 6.87 9.56 6.22
N ALA A 62 6.05 10.02 7.15
CA ALA A 62 6.13 9.56 8.53
C ALA A 62 5.80 8.06 8.63
N ALA A 63 4.75 7.63 7.95
CA ALA A 63 4.38 6.21 7.95
C ALA A 63 5.42 5.37 7.22
N ASN A 64 5.98 5.90 6.14
CA ASN A 64 6.93 5.18 5.33
C ASN A 64 8.18 4.77 6.10
N ALA A 65 8.66 5.62 6.98
CA ALA A 65 9.83 5.30 7.80
C ALA A 65 9.57 4.07 8.67
N LYS A 66 8.40 3.99 9.27
CA LYS A 66 8.02 2.85 10.12
C LYS A 66 7.79 1.59 9.30
N ILE A 67 7.20 1.72 8.13
CA ILE A 67 6.96 0.60 7.24
C ILE A 67 8.28 0.00 6.79
N LEU A 68 9.25 0.85 6.47
CA LEU A 68 10.54 0.38 6.02
C LEU A 68 11.23 -0.43 7.12
N GLU A 69 11.16 0.02 8.36
CA GLU A 69 11.70 -0.72 9.48
C GLU A 69 11.05 -2.10 9.61
N PHE A 70 9.73 -2.15 9.46
CA PHE A 70 9.01 -3.41 9.55
C PHE A 70 9.43 -4.38 8.44
N VAL A 71 9.52 -3.88 7.20
CA VAL A 71 9.90 -4.70 6.06
C VAL A 71 11.30 -5.29 6.27
N GLN A 72 12.23 -4.47 6.73
CA GLN A 72 13.60 -4.93 6.97
C GLN A 72 13.70 -5.93 8.11
N ALA A 73 12.85 -5.79 9.12
CA ALA A 73 12.91 -6.68 10.28
C ALA A 73 12.11 -7.96 10.09
N SER A 74 11.00 -7.91 9.34
CA SER A 74 10.00 -8.97 9.37
C SER A 74 9.77 -9.65 8.03
N LEU A 75 10.18 -9.06 6.92
CA LEU A 75 9.92 -9.61 5.60
C LEU A 75 11.18 -10.01 4.84
N LEU A 76 12.33 -10.02 5.50
CA LEU A 76 13.58 -10.38 4.84
C LEU A 76 13.58 -11.79 4.30
N ASP A 77 12.92 -12.72 4.98
CA ASP A 77 12.89 -14.11 4.56
C ASP A 77 12.08 -14.32 3.28
N LEU A 78 11.29 -13.34 2.87
CA LEU A 78 10.55 -13.43 1.62
C LEU A 78 11.36 -12.99 0.41
N ASP A 79 12.53 -12.41 0.66
CA ASP A 79 13.45 -12.00 -0.41
C ASP A 79 12.77 -11.19 -1.48
N LEU A 80 12.09 -10.13 -1.06
CA LEU A 80 11.26 -9.33 -1.97
C LEU A 80 12.08 -8.47 -2.94
N GLY A 81 13.35 -8.23 -2.63
CA GLY A 81 14.17 -7.32 -3.43
C GLY A 81 13.77 -5.87 -3.21
N ASP A 82 14.32 -5.00 -4.04
CA ASP A 82 14.04 -3.59 -3.95
C ASP A 82 12.79 -3.25 -4.76
N PRO A 83 11.83 -2.53 -4.20
CA PRO A 83 10.64 -2.15 -4.96
C PRO A 83 10.89 -0.96 -5.87
N GLU A 84 10.10 -0.88 -6.94
CA GLU A 84 9.94 0.36 -7.68
C GLU A 84 8.93 1.20 -6.93
N ILE A 85 9.32 2.42 -6.58
CA ILE A 85 8.44 3.29 -5.80
C ILE A 85 8.04 4.49 -6.64
N THR A 86 6.73 4.73 -6.74
CA THR A 86 6.18 5.93 -7.34
C THR A 86 5.27 6.56 -6.31
N ALA A 87 5.44 7.86 -6.09
CA ALA A 87 4.62 8.56 -5.13
C ALA A 87 4.30 9.96 -5.65
N GLY A 88 3.12 10.46 -5.33
CA GLY A 88 2.74 11.79 -5.77
C GLY A 88 1.36 12.19 -5.30
N ASP A 89 1.04 13.46 -5.56
CA ASP A 89 -0.28 13.97 -5.26
C ASP A 89 -1.29 13.48 -6.28
N VAL A 90 -2.50 13.22 -5.81
CA VAL A 90 -3.59 12.83 -6.69
C VAL A 90 -4.09 14.06 -7.43
N LEU A 91 -4.05 14.00 -8.76
CA LEU A 91 -4.50 15.11 -9.59
C LEU A 91 -5.93 14.95 -10.06
N VAL A 92 -6.41 13.71 -10.16
CA VAL A 92 -7.78 13.44 -10.59
C VAL A 92 -8.37 12.39 -9.66
N ASN A 93 -9.51 12.68 -9.09
CA ASN A 93 -10.22 11.73 -8.24
C ASN A 93 -11.69 11.79 -8.64
N ILE A 94 -12.16 10.75 -9.30
CA ILE A 94 -13.54 10.65 -9.75
C ILE A 94 -14.20 9.51 -9.00
N GLU A 95 -15.31 9.81 -8.36
CA GLU A 95 -16.07 8.81 -7.63
C GLU A 95 -17.43 8.64 -8.29
N PRO A 96 -18.07 7.49 -8.07
CA PRO A 96 -19.39 7.30 -8.66
C PRO A 96 -20.39 8.29 -8.07
N ASP A 97 -21.38 8.63 -8.87
CA ASP A 97 -22.47 9.45 -8.40
C ASP A 97 -23.17 8.73 -7.25
N VAL A 98 -23.39 9.45 -6.15
CA VAL A 98 -23.97 8.84 -4.96
C VAL A 98 -25.33 8.23 -5.25
N SER A 99 -26.16 8.91 -6.04
CA SER A 99 -27.49 8.40 -6.31
C SER A 99 -27.43 7.15 -7.19
N SER A 100 -26.49 7.04 -8.11
CA SER A 100 -26.42 5.83 -8.88
C SER A 100 -25.77 4.71 -8.09
N GLY A 101 -24.85 5.02 -7.22
CA GLY A 101 -24.23 4.02 -6.39
C GLY A 101 -25.19 3.32 -5.47
N THR A 102 -26.18 4.04 -4.99
CA THR A 102 -27.08 3.44 -4.03
C THR A 102 -28.02 2.45 -4.64
N LYS A 103 -28.36 2.58 -5.89
CA LYS A 103 -29.36 1.71 -6.43
C LYS A 103 -28.80 0.48 -7.01
N ASP A 104 -27.57 0.39 -7.22
CA ASP A 104 -27.07 -0.74 -7.82
C ASP A 104 -26.70 -1.82 -7.00
N SER A 105 -26.80 -1.68 -5.84
CA SER A 105 -26.44 -2.76 -5.00
C SER A 105 -27.25 -3.92 -5.13
#